data_7756ef5036572ff1e9851b0a7597b9f7
#
_entry.id   7756ef5036572ff1e9851b0a7597b9f7
#
_cell.length_a   1.000
_cell.length_b   1.000
_cell.length_c   1.000
_cell.angle_alpha   90.00
_cell.angle_beta   90.00
_cell.angle_gamma   90.00
#
_symmetry.space_group_name_H-M   'P 1'
#
loop_
_entity.id
_entity.type
_entity.pdbx_description
1 polymer ?
#
loop_
_entity_poly.entity_id
_entity_poly.type
_entity_poly.pdbx_seq_one_letter_code
_entity_poly.pdbx_strand_id
1 'polypeptide(L)'
;EGSYLDLWVDGDLSYRFKPSKAVKQARLRQSEGGVYSGSEAEPLYGDTYLPRKFKVGVTVPGDNSIDLLTQDIGLVVFTHPSGELKGCNVYVGGGMGRTHNKEETFARIADPLGYVAAEHVLDVVQSILALQRDHGDRVIRPHARMKYLLHDKGINWFRQTLKQDYFKADLTGLRNEPKPKLLDYLGWHRQRAGLWFVGLPLLCGRLEGPFKQGLRQIVETYQLEIRLTANQDLLLCNIGTAQRAGIRTELAALGFDVPESPAPLARHAIACPALPTCGLAITESERILPDVLDRLDAQLRRLEIEKSLLVRMTGCPNGCARPYMAELALVGNGVNQYQLWLGGTPNLQVLARPYVEKLPLKDLEQTLEPLLLSWKAAGGRRSFGDHINKLGDQAVADLLPASA
;
A
#
# COMPACT_ATOMS: atom_id res chain seq x y z
N GLU A 1 24.93 -30.23 5.24
CA GLU A 1 25.14 -29.23 4.18
C GLU A 1 23.78 -28.96 3.51
N GLY A 2 23.12 -27.83 3.88
CA GLY A 2 21.82 -27.47 3.30
C GLY A 2 21.93 -27.06 1.83
N SER A 3 20.87 -27.33 1.05
CA SER A 3 20.72 -26.79 -0.29
C SER A 3 20.46 -25.28 -0.23
N TYR A 4 20.89 -24.58 -1.28
CA TYR A 4 20.62 -23.15 -1.41
C TYR A 4 19.16 -22.87 -1.79
N LEU A 5 18.64 -23.66 -2.70
CA LEU A 5 17.25 -23.67 -3.13
C LEU A 5 16.97 -25.05 -3.75
N ASP A 6 15.87 -25.66 -3.38
CA ASP A 6 15.35 -26.87 -4.00
C ASP A 6 14.09 -26.53 -4.80
N LEU A 7 14.01 -27.04 -6.03
CA LEU A 7 12.81 -26.97 -6.86
C LEU A 7 12.14 -28.34 -6.83
N TRP A 8 10.91 -28.37 -6.35
CA TRP A 8 10.07 -29.57 -6.29
C TRP A 8 8.93 -29.45 -7.31
N VAL A 9 8.69 -30.49 -8.07
CA VAL A 9 7.58 -30.56 -9.03
C VAL A 9 6.81 -31.86 -8.71
N ASP A 10 5.52 -31.74 -8.48
CA ASP A 10 4.60 -32.85 -8.17
C ASP A 10 5.06 -33.74 -6.99
N GLY A 11 5.75 -33.12 -6.04
CA GLY A 11 6.27 -33.83 -4.86
C GLY A 11 7.66 -34.46 -5.05
N ASP A 12 8.22 -34.41 -6.24
CA ASP A 12 9.56 -34.90 -6.54
C ASP A 12 10.59 -33.77 -6.61
N LEU A 13 11.78 -33.99 -6.07
CA LEU A 13 12.88 -33.03 -6.16
C LEU A 13 13.39 -32.97 -7.61
N SER A 14 12.98 -31.92 -8.33
CA SER A 14 13.31 -31.73 -9.73
C SER A 14 14.70 -31.15 -9.94
N TYR A 15 15.09 -30.19 -9.09
CA TYR A 15 16.41 -29.57 -9.16
C TYR A 15 16.87 -29.08 -7.78
N ARG A 16 18.16 -29.26 -7.50
CA ARG A 16 18.80 -28.77 -6.26
C ARG A 16 19.89 -27.76 -6.58
N PHE A 17 19.65 -26.51 -6.23
CA PHE A 17 20.64 -25.46 -6.37
C PHE A 17 21.68 -25.56 -5.26
N LYS A 18 22.91 -25.91 -5.62
CA LYS A 18 24.02 -25.91 -4.68
C LYS A 18 24.67 -24.52 -4.63
N PRO A 19 25.01 -24.00 -3.46
CA PRO A 19 25.70 -22.74 -3.35
C PRO A 19 27.07 -22.82 -4.02
N SER A 20 27.45 -21.76 -4.76
CA SER A 20 28.79 -21.61 -5.30
C SER A 20 29.85 -21.55 -4.18
N LYS A 21 31.11 -21.71 -4.54
CA LYS A 21 32.21 -21.55 -3.56
C LYS A 21 32.20 -20.15 -2.92
N ALA A 22 31.90 -19.10 -3.68
CA ALA A 22 31.79 -17.73 -3.20
C ALA A 22 30.66 -17.57 -2.17
N VAL A 23 29.48 -18.17 -2.43
CA VAL A 23 28.35 -18.14 -1.50
C VAL A 23 28.65 -18.95 -0.21
N LYS A 24 29.34 -20.09 -0.34
CA LYS A 24 29.77 -20.87 0.83
C LYS A 24 30.74 -20.08 1.70
N GLN A 25 31.69 -19.37 1.10
CA GLN A 25 32.64 -18.51 1.80
C GLN A 25 31.95 -17.29 2.43
N ALA A 26 30.97 -16.68 1.76
CA ALA A 26 30.19 -15.58 2.32
C ALA A 26 29.35 -16.03 3.53
N ARG A 27 28.77 -17.25 3.49
CA ARG A 27 28.06 -17.85 4.64
C ARG A 27 28.96 -18.16 5.83
N LEU A 28 30.19 -18.63 5.58
CA LEU A 28 31.18 -18.80 6.67
C LEU A 28 31.53 -17.48 7.32
N ARG A 29 31.73 -16.44 6.51
CA ARG A 29 31.97 -15.07 7.02
C ARG A 29 30.76 -14.48 7.75
N GLN A 30 29.53 -14.85 7.35
CA GLN A 30 28.32 -14.47 8.04
C GLN A 30 28.26 -15.00 9.49
N SER A 31 28.78 -16.22 9.74
CA SER A 31 28.89 -16.77 11.10
C SER A 31 29.91 -16.03 11.97
N GLU A 32 30.75 -15.21 11.36
CA GLU A 32 31.75 -14.36 12.01
C GLU A 32 31.26 -12.90 12.22
N GLY A 33 29.98 -12.61 11.96
CA GLY A 33 29.34 -11.32 12.22
C GLY A 33 29.03 -10.46 10.99
N GLY A 34 29.22 -10.97 9.77
CA GLY A 34 28.89 -10.22 8.54
C GLY A 34 27.77 -10.86 7.72
N VAL A 35 26.84 -10.06 7.19
CA VAL A 35 25.68 -10.58 6.41
C VAL A 35 25.99 -10.82 4.95
N TYR A 36 26.80 -10.01 4.31
CA TYR A 36 26.83 -10.00 2.85
C TYR A 36 28.19 -10.20 2.20
N SER A 37 29.27 -9.71 2.72
CA SER A 37 30.48 -9.68 1.89
C SER A 37 31.81 -9.63 2.61
N GLY A 38 31.85 -9.66 3.90
CA GLY A 38 33.10 -9.51 4.63
C GLY A 38 33.00 -9.85 6.09
N SER A 39 34.07 -9.62 6.79
CA SER A 39 34.16 -9.72 8.26
C SER A 39 33.54 -8.52 8.99
N GLU A 40 33.10 -7.49 8.24
CA GLU A 40 32.47 -6.31 8.82
C GLU A 40 30.96 -6.51 8.97
N ALA A 41 30.39 -6.12 10.11
CA ALA A 41 28.97 -6.05 10.30
C ALA A 41 28.34 -5.10 9.27
N GLU A 42 27.12 -5.41 8.81
CA GLU A 42 26.41 -4.50 7.93
C GLU A 42 26.16 -3.17 8.68
N PRO A 43 26.63 -2.02 8.14
CA PRO A 43 26.72 -0.79 8.95
C PRO A 43 25.36 -0.24 9.36
N LEU A 44 24.29 -0.52 8.60
CA LEU A 44 22.95 -0.03 8.88
C LEU A 44 22.24 -0.88 9.96
N TYR A 45 22.35 -2.19 9.86
CA TYR A 45 21.67 -3.11 10.79
C TYR A 45 22.54 -3.48 12.00
N GLY A 46 23.86 -3.36 11.89
CA GLY A 46 24.80 -3.79 12.91
C GLY A 46 24.65 -5.30 13.23
N ASP A 47 25.13 -5.69 14.41
CA ASP A 47 25.12 -7.10 14.84
C ASP A 47 23.73 -7.61 15.23
N THR A 48 22.80 -6.72 15.55
CA THR A 48 21.49 -7.08 16.10
C THR A 48 20.37 -7.14 15.08
N TYR A 49 20.57 -6.61 13.88
CA TYR A 49 19.55 -6.47 12.81
C TYR A 49 18.31 -5.66 13.25
N LEU A 50 17.38 -5.45 12.34
CA LEU A 50 16.09 -4.84 12.68
C LEU A 50 15.17 -5.89 13.35
N PRO A 51 14.39 -5.50 14.37
CA PRO A 51 13.44 -6.41 15.02
C PRO A 51 12.39 -6.96 14.05
N ARG A 52 12.02 -6.20 13.02
CA ARG A 52 10.99 -6.55 12.04
C ARG A 52 11.26 -5.84 10.71
N LYS A 53 10.52 -6.24 9.63
CA LYS A 53 10.51 -5.55 8.34
C LYS A 53 10.28 -4.05 8.52
N PHE A 54 10.89 -3.26 7.66
CA PHE A 54 10.82 -1.81 7.66
C PHE A 54 10.43 -1.31 6.28
N LYS A 55 9.55 -0.31 6.19
CA LYS A 55 9.03 0.22 4.94
C LYS A 55 9.29 1.71 4.85
N VAL A 56 9.87 2.15 3.75
CA VAL A 56 10.05 3.57 3.42
C VAL A 56 9.20 3.88 2.19
N GLY A 57 8.33 4.87 2.31
CA GLY A 57 7.53 5.39 1.19
C GLY A 57 8.03 6.78 0.80
N VAL A 58 8.08 7.06 -0.50
CA VAL A 58 8.52 8.35 -1.04
C VAL A 58 7.46 8.86 -1.99
N THR A 59 7.03 10.10 -1.81
CA THR A 59 6.07 10.77 -2.68
C THR A 59 6.44 12.25 -2.87
N VAL A 60 5.61 12.97 -3.63
CA VAL A 60 5.73 14.42 -3.85
C VAL A 60 4.55 15.17 -3.23
N PRO A 61 4.64 16.49 -2.99
CA PRO A 61 3.57 17.24 -2.38
C PRO A 61 2.23 17.10 -3.13
N GLY A 62 1.18 16.78 -2.40
CA GLY A 62 -0.16 16.60 -2.94
C GLY A 62 -0.49 15.22 -3.48
N ASP A 63 0.49 14.33 -3.66
CA ASP A 63 0.28 12.95 -4.09
C ASP A 63 0.32 11.99 -2.89
N ASN A 64 -0.75 11.22 -2.69
CA ASN A 64 -0.82 10.15 -1.70
C ASN A 64 -1.17 8.77 -2.33
N SER A 65 -0.80 8.55 -3.57
CA SER A 65 -1.03 7.27 -4.27
C SER A 65 -0.35 6.07 -3.62
N ILE A 66 0.69 6.32 -2.81
CA ILE A 66 1.45 5.29 -2.08
C ILE A 66 0.93 5.04 -0.66
N ASP A 67 -0.17 5.69 -0.22
CA ASP A 67 -0.62 5.65 1.18
C ASP A 67 0.52 5.99 2.17
N LEU A 68 1.12 7.16 2.01
CA LEU A 68 2.35 7.58 2.70
C LEU A 68 2.31 7.30 4.20
N LEU A 69 1.19 7.62 4.85
CA LEU A 69 1.03 7.47 6.30
C LEU A 69 0.96 6.01 6.78
N THR A 70 0.98 5.04 5.87
CA THR A 70 1.02 3.60 6.21
C THR A 70 2.43 3.03 6.30
N GLN A 71 3.44 3.84 6.04
CA GLN A 71 4.85 3.44 6.02
C GLN A 71 5.52 3.66 7.38
N ASP A 72 6.57 2.88 7.68
CA ASP A 72 7.39 3.13 8.87
C ASP A 72 8.08 4.51 8.77
N ILE A 73 8.61 4.85 7.59
CA ILE A 73 9.01 6.22 7.22
C ILE A 73 8.25 6.65 5.97
N GLY A 74 7.62 7.82 6.01
CA GLY A 74 7.03 8.50 4.87
C GLY A 74 7.84 9.77 4.54
N LEU A 75 8.25 9.92 3.28
CA LEU A 75 8.98 11.09 2.79
C LEU A 75 8.15 11.83 1.73
N VAL A 76 7.87 13.10 1.95
CA VAL A 76 7.30 14.00 0.93
C VAL A 76 8.43 14.87 0.40
N VAL A 77 8.83 14.63 -0.83
CA VAL A 77 10.03 15.20 -1.45
C VAL A 77 9.74 16.53 -2.10
N PHE A 78 10.41 17.59 -1.68
CA PHE A 78 10.39 18.90 -2.32
C PHE A 78 11.59 19.07 -3.25
N THR A 79 11.36 19.63 -4.43
CA THR A 79 12.40 19.92 -5.41
C THR A 79 12.47 21.41 -5.74
N HIS A 80 13.63 21.85 -6.25
CA HIS A 80 13.78 23.11 -6.92
C HIS A 80 13.14 23.05 -8.33
N PRO A 81 12.87 24.19 -8.99
CA PRO A 81 12.40 24.18 -10.37
C PRO A 81 13.36 23.44 -11.34
N SER A 82 14.65 23.36 -11.03
CA SER A 82 15.65 22.56 -11.76
C SER A 82 15.38 21.05 -11.67
N GLY A 83 14.64 20.59 -10.66
CA GLY A 83 14.43 19.18 -10.34
C GLY A 83 15.37 18.65 -9.25
N GLU A 84 16.33 19.43 -8.79
CA GLU A 84 17.21 19.06 -7.68
C GLU A 84 16.45 18.96 -6.37
N LEU A 85 16.87 18.02 -5.52
CA LEU A 85 16.30 17.80 -4.21
C LEU A 85 16.48 19.04 -3.32
N LYS A 86 15.41 19.52 -2.70
CA LYS A 86 15.42 20.61 -1.73
C LYS A 86 15.35 20.11 -0.28
N GLY A 87 14.73 18.98 -0.07
CA GLY A 87 14.53 18.33 1.22
C GLY A 87 13.21 17.59 1.29
N CYS A 88 12.87 17.07 2.47
CA CYS A 88 11.69 16.25 2.67
C CYS A 88 10.94 16.61 3.95
N ASN A 89 9.61 16.58 3.90
CA ASN A 89 8.81 16.33 5.09
C ASN A 89 8.92 14.85 5.45
N VAL A 90 9.10 14.55 6.73
CA VAL A 90 9.29 13.19 7.25
C VAL A 90 8.14 12.84 8.17
N TYR A 91 7.55 11.67 7.95
CA TYR A 91 6.50 11.06 8.77
C TYR A 91 7.00 9.71 9.28
N VAL A 92 6.63 9.31 10.50
CA VAL A 92 7.15 8.10 11.13
C VAL A 92 6.10 7.28 11.86
N GLY A 93 6.25 5.96 11.88
CA GLY A 93 5.48 5.06 12.73
C GLY A 93 4.13 4.63 12.18
N GLY A 94 3.95 4.63 10.85
CA GLY A 94 2.80 4.01 10.21
C GLY A 94 2.94 2.50 10.05
N GLY A 95 1.81 1.81 9.93
CA GLY A 95 1.81 0.37 9.66
C GLY A 95 0.43 -0.25 9.75
N MET A 96 0.04 -0.99 8.72
CA MET A 96 -1.32 -1.54 8.60
C MET A 96 -1.50 -2.93 9.23
N GLY A 97 -0.43 -3.75 9.28
CA GLY A 97 -0.56 -5.16 9.67
C GLY A 97 -1.11 -5.36 11.09
N ARG A 98 -2.14 -6.20 11.19
CA ARG A 98 -2.67 -6.77 12.41
C ARG A 98 -2.43 -8.28 12.39
N THR A 99 -2.58 -8.95 13.51
CA THR A 99 -2.51 -10.42 13.62
C THR A 99 -3.89 -10.95 13.96
N HIS A 100 -4.31 -12.02 13.28
CA HIS A 100 -5.61 -12.65 13.53
C HIS A 100 -5.70 -13.11 14.98
N ASN A 101 -6.85 -12.86 15.62
CA ASN A 101 -7.15 -13.18 17.03
C ASN A 101 -6.14 -12.58 18.05
N LYS A 102 -5.52 -11.43 17.68
CA LYS A 102 -4.65 -10.66 18.58
C LYS A 102 -5.09 -9.20 18.58
N GLU A 103 -5.98 -8.86 19.50
CA GLU A 103 -6.57 -7.53 19.62
C GLU A 103 -5.55 -6.45 19.99
N GLU A 104 -4.47 -6.86 20.67
CA GLU A 104 -3.34 -5.99 21.00
C GLU A 104 -2.58 -5.50 19.76
N THR A 105 -2.87 -6.04 18.57
CA THR A 105 -2.30 -5.59 17.30
C THR A 105 -3.26 -4.68 16.53
N PHE A 106 -2.79 -3.52 16.08
CA PHE A 106 -3.62 -2.49 15.45
C PHE A 106 -2.95 -1.85 14.25
N ALA A 107 -3.77 -1.29 13.35
CA ALA A 107 -3.31 -0.40 12.29
C ALA A 107 -3.03 0.99 12.86
N ARG A 108 -1.99 1.66 12.35
CA ARG A 108 -1.60 3.00 12.78
C ARG A 108 -1.13 3.83 11.59
N ILE A 109 -1.53 5.09 11.52
CA ILE A 109 -0.99 6.09 10.60
C ILE A 109 0.26 6.74 11.22
N ALA A 110 1.18 7.19 10.37
CA ALA A 110 2.41 7.84 10.76
C ALA A 110 2.17 9.23 11.36
N ASP A 111 2.99 9.60 12.34
CA ASP A 111 3.03 10.95 12.89
C ASP A 111 3.96 11.86 12.07
N PRO A 112 3.68 13.15 12.00
CA PRO A 112 4.60 14.12 11.44
C PRO A 112 5.85 14.24 12.33
N LEU A 113 7.03 14.04 11.73
CA LEU A 113 8.30 14.18 12.45
C LEU A 113 8.88 15.60 12.29
N GLY A 114 9.03 16.07 11.07
CA GLY A 114 9.58 17.38 10.74
C GLY A 114 10.06 17.46 9.30
N TYR A 115 10.70 18.56 8.94
CA TYR A 115 11.37 18.75 7.64
C TYR A 115 12.87 18.69 7.78
N VAL A 116 13.53 18.06 6.81
CA VAL A 116 14.99 17.94 6.70
C VAL A 116 15.45 18.45 5.33
N ALA A 117 16.61 19.15 5.30
CA ALA A 117 17.22 19.61 4.07
C ALA A 117 17.83 18.46 3.26
N ALA A 118 18.06 18.71 1.96
CA ALA A 118 18.45 17.69 0.98
C ALA A 118 19.67 16.88 1.41
N GLU A 119 20.71 17.55 1.89
CA GLU A 119 21.99 16.97 2.31
C GLU A 119 21.86 15.98 3.49
N HIS A 120 20.78 16.07 4.26
CA HIS A 120 20.55 15.25 5.44
C HIS A 120 19.42 14.21 5.31
N VAL A 121 18.85 14.04 4.12
CA VAL A 121 17.72 13.10 3.92
C VAL A 121 18.15 11.66 4.19
N LEU A 122 19.33 11.25 3.73
CA LEU A 122 19.84 9.89 4.00
C LEU A 122 20.21 9.72 5.46
N ASP A 123 20.81 10.72 6.08
CA ASP A 123 21.21 10.69 7.48
C ASP A 123 20.00 10.52 8.42
N VAL A 124 18.89 11.24 8.16
CA VAL A 124 17.69 11.09 8.98
C VAL A 124 17.04 9.72 8.81
N VAL A 125 17.03 9.17 7.60
CA VAL A 125 16.50 7.82 7.36
C VAL A 125 17.33 6.77 8.09
N GLN A 126 18.65 6.83 8.00
CA GLN A 126 19.58 5.94 8.73
C GLN A 126 19.43 6.08 10.24
N SER A 127 19.29 7.31 10.74
CA SER A 127 19.11 7.59 12.16
C SER A 127 17.80 7.02 12.71
N ILE A 128 16.68 7.11 11.94
CA ILE A 128 15.39 6.52 12.31
C ILE A 128 15.49 4.99 12.31
N LEU A 129 16.17 4.40 11.33
CA LEU A 129 16.42 2.95 11.29
C LEU A 129 17.24 2.48 12.48
N ALA A 130 18.30 3.21 12.82
CA ALA A 130 19.15 2.91 13.99
C ALA A 130 18.34 3.00 15.30
N LEU A 131 17.51 4.04 15.46
CA LEU A 131 16.63 4.17 16.62
C LEU A 131 15.66 2.99 16.73
N GLN A 132 15.03 2.56 15.63
CA GLN A 132 14.17 1.36 15.62
C GLN A 132 14.96 0.09 15.90
N ARG A 133 16.17 -0.04 15.39
CA ARG A 133 17.06 -1.17 15.67
C ARG A 133 17.33 -1.31 17.16
N ASP A 134 17.66 -0.19 17.81
CA ASP A 134 18.15 -0.17 19.19
C ASP A 134 17.01 -0.18 20.22
N HIS A 135 15.85 0.40 19.91
CA HIS A 135 14.73 0.54 20.84
C HIS A 135 13.47 -0.29 20.46
N GLY A 136 13.45 -0.90 19.29
CA GLY A 136 12.31 -1.72 18.86
C GLY A 136 12.17 -2.99 19.70
N ASP A 137 10.92 -3.40 19.97
CA ASP A 137 10.63 -4.58 20.77
C ASP A 137 11.15 -5.86 20.07
N ARG A 138 11.94 -6.63 20.80
CA ARG A 138 12.50 -7.93 20.36
C ARG A 138 11.93 -9.10 21.16
N VAL A 139 11.19 -8.84 22.23
CA VAL A 139 10.60 -9.85 23.11
C VAL A 139 9.20 -10.22 22.60
N ILE A 140 8.36 -9.22 22.38
CA ILE A 140 6.98 -9.40 21.91
C ILE A 140 6.94 -9.27 20.37
N ARG A 141 7.15 -10.37 19.66
CA ARG A 141 7.22 -10.38 18.19
C ARG A 141 6.06 -9.66 17.48
N PRO A 142 4.77 -9.75 17.89
CA PRO A 142 3.69 -8.95 17.32
C PRO A 142 3.92 -7.45 17.41
N HIS A 143 4.62 -6.96 18.44
CA HIS A 143 4.92 -5.55 18.71
C HIS A 143 6.27 -5.06 18.14
N ALA A 144 6.99 -5.87 17.40
CA ALA A 144 8.32 -5.55 16.90
C ALA A 144 8.38 -4.45 15.81
N ARG A 145 7.23 -3.99 15.25
CA ARG A 145 7.18 -2.90 14.28
C ARG A 145 7.32 -1.53 14.94
N MET A 146 7.95 -0.58 14.25
CA MET A 146 8.19 0.80 14.74
C MET A 146 6.89 1.52 15.19
N LYS A 147 5.75 1.20 14.61
CA LYS A 147 4.45 1.79 15.01
C LYS A 147 4.12 1.56 16.49
N TYR A 148 4.53 0.43 17.06
CA TYR A 148 4.33 0.14 18.48
C TYR A 148 5.30 0.92 19.36
N LEU A 149 6.57 1.06 18.95
CA LEU A 149 7.52 1.94 19.63
C LEU A 149 6.99 3.37 19.71
N LEU A 150 6.45 3.90 18.60
CA LEU A 150 5.83 5.23 18.57
C LEU A 150 4.54 5.30 19.42
N HIS A 151 3.75 4.23 19.46
CA HIS A 151 2.54 4.17 20.30
C HIS A 151 2.90 4.23 21.79
N ASP A 152 3.87 3.44 22.22
CA ASP A 152 4.22 3.26 23.63
C ASP A 152 5.03 4.45 24.19
N LYS A 153 5.95 4.99 23.39
CA LYS A 153 6.84 6.07 23.81
C LYS A 153 6.36 7.47 23.42
N GLY A 154 5.56 7.56 22.38
CA GLY A 154 5.05 8.82 21.80
C GLY A 154 6.06 9.55 20.92
N ILE A 155 5.53 10.43 20.07
CA ILE A 155 6.31 11.20 19.07
C ILE A 155 7.30 12.17 19.72
N ASN A 156 6.99 12.72 20.88
CA ASN A 156 7.88 13.66 21.56
C ASN A 156 9.14 12.98 22.08
N TRP A 157 8.99 11.81 22.71
CA TRP A 157 10.13 10.97 23.09
C TRP A 157 10.95 10.60 21.85
N PHE A 158 10.32 10.19 20.77
CA PHE A 158 10.99 9.79 19.55
C PHE A 158 11.83 10.93 18.96
N ARG A 159 11.29 12.14 18.87
CA ARG A 159 12.02 13.35 18.43
C ARG A 159 13.22 13.66 19.32
N GLN A 160 13.01 13.61 20.62
CA GLN A 160 14.08 13.92 21.60
C GLN A 160 15.22 12.92 21.48
N THR A 161 14.91 11.62 21.51
CA THR A 161 15.91 10.54 21.41
C THR A 161 16.63 10.59 20.05
N LEU A 162 15.88 10.80 18.95
CA LEU A 162 16.47 10.94 17.62
C LEU A 162 17.50 12.07 17.58
N LYS A 163 17.16 13.25 18.12
CA LYS A 163 18.05 14.43 18.13
C LYS A 163 19.25 14.23 19.04
N GLN A 164 19.07 13.64 20.20
CA GLN A 164 20.14 13.48 21.18
C GLN A 164 21.17 12.43 20.77
N ASP A 165 20.70 11.30 20.25
CA ASP A 165 21.55 10.12 20.15
C ASP A 165 21.92 9.76 18.70
N TYR A 166 21.06 10.11 17.72
CA TYR A 166 21.20 9.59 16.35
C TYR A 166 21.39 10.67 15.27
N PHE A 167 20.58 11.73 15.30
CA PHE A 167 20.54 12.73 14.22
C PHE A 167 20.95 14.11 14.71
N LYS A 168 22.10 14.58 14.27
CA LYS A 168 22.70 15.83 14.78
C LYS A 168 22.34 17.08 13.97
N ALA A 169 21.80 16.91 12.76
CA ALA A 169 21.37 18.03 11.95
C ALA A 169 19.99 18.59 12.38
N ASP A 170 19.59 19.70 11.79
CA ASP A 170 18.34 20.35 12.13
C ASP A 170 17.13 19.61 11.56
N LEU A 171 16.15 19.39 12.41
CA LEU A 171 14.81 18.93 12.08
C LEU A 171 13.84 20.07 12.39
N THR A 172 13.38 20.76 11.35
CA THR A 172 12.48 21.92 11.48
C THR A 172 11.01 21.50 11.42
N GLY A 173 10.09 22.46 11.58
CA GLY A 173 8.66 22.22 11.35
C GLY A 173 8.39 21.78 9.91
N LEU A 174 7.32 20.97 9.70
CA LEU A 174 6.92 20.56 8.35
C LEU A 174 6.78 21.77 7.41
N ARG A 175 7.23 21.60 6.17
CA ARG A 175 6.89 22.53 5.10
C ARG A 175 5.43 22.38 4.71
N ASN A 176 4.81 23.50 4.36
CA ASN A 176 3.44 23.51 3.87
C ASN A 176 3.36 22.75 2.54
N GLU A 177 2.35 21.90 2.39
CA GLU A 177 2.08 21.11 1.21
C GLU A 177 0.58 21.14 0.86
N PRO A 178 0.21 20.95 -0.42
CA PRO A 178 -1.18 20.78 -0.81
C PRO A 178 -1.82 19.61 -0.07
N LYS A 179 -3.13 19.66 0.14
CA LYS A 179 -3.86 18.52 0.70
C LYS A 179 -3.61 17.28 -0.16
N PRO A 180 -3.19 16.17 0.44
CA PRO A 180 -2.89 14.93 -0.30
C PRO A 180 -4.14 14.39 -0.98
N LYS A 181 -3.95 13.81 -2.16
CA LYS A 181 -4.99 13.17 -2.97
C LYS A 181 -4.51 11.80 -3.42
N LEU A 182 -5.42 10.87 -3.53
CA LEU A 182 -5.15 9.61 -4.22
C LEU A 182 -5.16 9.88 -5.74
N LEU A 183 -3.97 9.90 -6.35
CA LEU A 183 -3.79 10.04 -7.79
C LEU A 183 -3.67 8.66 -8.42
N ASP A 184 -4.34 8.43 -9.54
CA ASP A 184 -4.33 7.14 -10.21
C ASP A 184 -3.42 7.07 -11.45
N TYR A 185 -3.05 8.19 -12.02
CA TYR A 185 -2.23 8.25 -13.23
C TYR A 185 -2.78 7.47 -14.44
N LEU A 186 -4.04 7.05 -14.41
CA LEU A 186 -4.68 6.33 -15.52
C LEU A 186 -4.95 7.26 -16.72
N GLY A 187 -4.87 6.70 -17.93
CA GLY A 187 -5.04 7.47 -19.16
C GLY A 187 -3.76 8.13 -19.64
N TRP A 188 -3.91 9.06 -20.60
CA TRP A 188 -2.80 9.73 -21.27
C TRP A 188 -2.37 11.01 -20.56
N HIS A 189 -1.08 11.12 -20.24
CA HIS A 189 -0.49 12.27 -19.56
C HIS A 189 0.79 12.75 -20.24
N ARG A 190 1.08 14.04 -20.10
CA ARG A 190 2.36 14.62 -20.59
C ARG A 190 3.48 14.38 -19.58
N GLN A 191 4.63 13.99 -20.11
CA GLN A 191 5.90 13.97 -19.41
C GLN A 191 6.77 15.19 -19.80
N ARG A 192 7.92 15.35 -19.12
CA ARG A 192 8.93 16.33 -19.52
C ARG A 192 9.45 16.05 -20.94
N ALA A 193 10.11 17.02 -21.54
CA ALA A 193 10.72 16.95 -22.88
C ALA A 193 9.75 16.60 -24.03
N GLY A 194 8.46 16.90 -23.88
CA GLY A 194 7.44 16.63 -24.92
C GLY A 194 7.03 15.17 -25.06
N LEU A 195 7.48 14.32 -24.16
CA LEU A 195 7.09 12.91 -24.09
C LEU A 195 5.73 12.73 -23.42
N TRP A 196 5.20 11.51 -23.50
CA TRP A 196 3.93 11.10 -22.90
C TRP A 196 4.11 9.82 -22.11
N PHE A 197 3.20 9.59 -21.17
CA PHE A 197 2.94 8.27 -20.63
C PHE A 197 1.45 7.94 -20.72
N VAL A 198 1.15 6.66 -20.66
CA VAL A 198 -0.21 6.15 -20.55
C VAL A 198 -0.28 5.19 -19.35
N GLY A 199 -1.24 5.44 -18.46
CA GLY A 199 -1.57 4.54 -17.36
C GLY A 199 -2.65 3.55 -17.76
N LEU A 200 -2.38 2.28 -17.53
CA LEU A 200 -3.26 1.16 -17.84
C LEU A 200 -3.85 0.59 -16.55
N PRO A 201 -5.19 0.51 -16.44
CA PRO A 201 -5.82 -0.12 -15.27
C PRO A 201 -5.62 -1.63 -15.33
N LEU A 202 -5.11 -2.19 -14.24
CA LEU A 202 -4.92 -3.63 -14.08
C LEU A 202 -5.64 -4.08 -12.80
N LEU A 203 -6.88 -4.49 -12.91
CA LEU A 203 -7.61 -4.94 -11.73
C LEU A 203 -6.85 -6.05 -11.02
N CYS A 204 -6.54 -5.83 -9.74
CA CYS A 204 -5.70 -6.68 -8.91
C CYS A 204 -4.26 -6.90 -9.42
N GLY A 205 -3.79 -6.11 -10.39
CA GLY A 205 -2.40 -6.17 -10.90
C GLY A 205 -2.06 -7.42 -11.70
N ARG A 206 -3.03 -8.14 -12.25
CA ARG A 206 -2.79 -9.37 -13.00
C ARG A 206 -2.58 -9.13 -14.49
N LEU A 207 -1.48 -9.71 -14.98
CA LEU A 207 -1.11 -9.73 -16.40
C LEU A 207 -0.90 -11.19 -16.82
N GLU A 208 -1.79 -11.70 -17.67
CA GLU A 208 -1.74 -13.10 -18.09
C GLU A 208 -2.20 -13.29 -19.54
N GLY A 209 -1.96 -14.48 -20.07
CA GLY A 209 -2.45 -14.91 -21.38
C GLY A 209 -2.02 -14.01 -22.56
N PRO A 210 -2.84 -13.92 -23.59
CA PRO A 210 -2.57 -13.13 -24.82
C PRO A 210 -2.31 -11.66 -24.52
N PHE A 211 -2.99 -11.12 -23.50
CA PHE A 211 -2.82 -9.74 -23.07
C PHE A 211 -1.39 -9.41 -22.62
N LYS A 212 -0.78 -10.28 -21.80
CA LYS A 212 0.62 -10.12 -21.38
C LYS A 212 1.57 -10.15 -22.58
N GLN A 213 1.32 -11.03 -23.54
CA GLN A 213 2.16 -11.16 -24.74
C GLN A 213 2.06 -9.92 -25.64
N GLY A 214 0.83 -9.45 -25.89
CA GLY A 214 0.58 -8.26 -26.71
C GLY A 214 1.17 -7.00 -26.07
N LEU A 215 1.01 -6.82 -24.77
CA LEU A 215 1.62 -5.70 -24.04
C LEU A 215 3.15 -5.74 -24.11
N ARG A 216 3.75 -6.92 -23.99
CA ARG A 216 5.20 -7.11 -24.16
C ARG A 216 5.64 -6.69 -25.56
N GLN A 217 4.89 -7.09 -26.59
CA GLN A 217 5.19 -6.72 -27.99
C GLN A 217 5.16 -5.20 -28.20
N ILE A 218 4.15 -4.49 -27.64
CA ILE A 218 4.09 -3.02 -27.67
C ILE A 218 5.32 -2.41 -27.02
N VAL A 219 5.68 -2.86 -25.83
CA VAL A 219 6.85 -2.35 -25.10
C VAL A 219 8.14 -2.56 -25.88
N GLU A 220 8.35 -3.73 -26.47
CA GLU A 220 9.54 -4.06 -27.27
C GLU A 220 9.56 -3.29 -28.61
N THR A 221 8.41 -3.14 -29.29
CA THR A 221 8.32 -2.42 -30.58
C THR A 221 8.61 -0.94 -30.42
N TYR A 222 8.05 -0.31 -29.40
CA TYR A 222 8.18 1.15 -29.19
C TYR A 222 9.30 1.52 -28.20
N GLN A 223 10.04 0.55 -27.66
CA GLN A 223 11.12 0.73 -26.68
C GLN A 223 10.69 1.56 -25.46
N LEU A 224 9.55 1.18 -24.87
CA LEU A 224 8.94 1.91 -23.77
C LEU A 224 9.52 1.52 -22.41
N GLU A 225 9.55 2.48 -21.50
CA GLU A 225 9.81 2.23 -20.08
C GLU A 225 8.52 1.82 -19.37
N ILE A 226 8.58 0.80 -18.52
CA ILE A 226 7.45 0.35 -17.69
C ILE A 226 7.65 0.84 -16.26
N ARG A 227 6.58 1.39 -15.64
CA ARG A 227 6.51 1.68 -14.21
C ARG A 227 5.28 1.03 -13.60
N LEU A 228 5.45 0.44 -12.43
CA LEU A 228 4.35 -0.10 -11.63
C LEU A 228 3.87 0.95 -10.63
N THR A 229 2.57 1.01 -10.41
CA THR A 229 1.99 1.90 -9.41
C THR A 229 1.69 1.18 -8.10
N ALA A 230 1.54 1.92 -7.02
CA ALA A 230 1.13 1.39 -5.73
C ALA A 230 -0.35 0.94 -5.69
N ASN A 231 -1.12 1.29 -6.73
CA ASN A 231 -2.52 0.90 -6.92
C ASN A 231 -2.68 -0.35 -7.81
N GLN A 232 -1.58 -1.09 -8.02
CA GLN A 232 -1.55 -2.32 -8.85
C GLN A 232 -1.70 -2.07 -10.36
N ASP A 233 -1.57 -0.83 -10.83
CA ASP A 233 -1.63 -0.44 -12.22
C ASP A 233 -0.26 -0.37 -12.89
N LEU A 234 -0.22 -0.15 -14.20
CA LEU A 234 0.99 -0.09 -15.00
C LEU A 234 1.03 1.19 -15.83
N LEU A 235 2.19 1.84 -15.88
CA LEU A 235 2.45 2.98 -16.75
C LEU A 235 3.41 2.59 -17.86
N LEU A 236 3.05 2.92 -19.11
CA LEU A 236 3.98 2.91 -20.24
C LEU A 236 4.49 4.34 -20.44
N CYS A 237 5.79 4.52 -20.28
CA CYS A 237 6.42 5.83 -20.23
C CYS A 237 7.34 6.09 -21.42
N ASN A 238 7.75 7.37 -21.56
CA ASN A 238 8.68 7.85 -22.59
C ASN A 238 8.15 7.72 -24.02
N ILE A 239 6.85 7.90 -24.20
CA ILE A 239 6.16 7.79 -25.50
C ILE A 239 6.35 9.08 -26.29
N GLY A 240 6.94 9.00 -27.48
CA GLY A 240 7.02 10.11 -28.41
C GLY A 240 5.65 10.47 -28.99
N THR A 241 5.42 11.75 -29.29
CA THR A 241 4.12 12.20 -29.83
C THR A 241 3.71 11.45 -31.10
N ALA A 242 4.64 11.12 -31.98
CA ALA A 242 4.36 10.37 -33.21
C ALA A 242 3.95 8.91 -32.94
N GLN A 243 4.37 8.32 -31.82
CA GLN A 243 4.08 6.93 -31.47
C GLN A 243 2.68 6.74 -30.87
N ARG A 244 2.08 7.82 -30.32
CA ARG A 244 0.80 7.74 -29.58
C ARG A 244 -0.34 7.07 -30.32
N ALA A 245 -0.52 7.41 -31.61
CA ALA A 245 -1.63 6.87 -32.40
C ALA A 245 -1.47 5.35 -32.59
N GLY A 246 -0.29 4.87 -32.93
CA GLY A 246 0.01 3.44 -33.08
C GLY A 246 -0.21 2.69 -31.78
N ILE A 247 0.40 3.15 -30.68
CA ILE A 247 0.25 2.54 -29.35
C ILE A 247 -1.21 2.49 -28.91
N ARG A 248 -1.98 3.56 -29.14
CA ARG A 248 -3.42 3.59 -28.82
C ARG A 248 -4.19 2.52 -29.58
N THR A 249 -3.92 2.36 -30.87
CA THR A 249 -4.58 1.34 -31.72
C THR A 249 -4.24 -0.07 -31.23
N GLU A 250 -2.98 -0.33 -30.93
CA GLU A 250 -2.55 -1.65 -30.46
C GLU A 250 -3.08 -1.96 -29.06
N LEU A 251 -3.12 -0.99 -28.13
CA LEU A 251 -3.75 -1.14 -26.82
C LEU A 251 -5.26 -1.44 -26.94
N ALA A 252 -5.97 -0.73 -27.83
CA ALA A 252 -7.38 -0.99 -28.07
C ALA A 252 -7.62 -2.40 -28.63
N ALA A 253 -6.74 -2.89 -29.51
CA ALA A 253 -6.81 -4.26 -30.02
C ALA A 253 -6.60 -5.32 -28.94
N LEU A 254 -5.94 -4.98 -27.82
CA LEU A 254 -5.78 -5.82 -26.64
C LEU A 254 -6.93 -5.68 -25.62
N GLY A 255 -7.94 -4.85 -25.92
CA GLY A 255 -9.07 -4.61 -25.05
C GLY A 255 -8.87 -3.44 -24.04
N PHE A 256 -7.77 -2.67 -24.17
CA PHE A 256 -7.62 -1.43 -23.44
C PHE A 256 -8.18 -0.25 -24.21
N ASP A 257 -9.39 0.14 -23.88
CA ASP A 257 -9.90 1.42 -24.34
C ASP A 257 -9.41 2.55 -23.42
N VAL A 258 -8.23 3.07 -23.76
CA VAL A 258 -7.66 4.24 -23.11
C VAL A 258 -8.01 5.46 -23.95
N PRO A 259 -8.87 6.36 -23.52
CA PRO A 259 -8.90 6.98 -22.19
C PRO A 259 -10.10 6.60 -21.31
N GLU A 260 -10.96 5.69 -21.72
CA GLU A 260 -12.13 5.38 -20.91
C GLU A 260 -11.68 4.67 -19.63
N SER A 261 -11.92 5.34 -18.53
CA SER A 261 -11.58 4.83 -17.19
C SER A 261 -12.34 3.55 -16.90
N PRO A 262 -11.77 2.62 -16.12
CA PRO A 262 -12.55 1.55 -15.52
C PRO A 262 -13.72 2.13 -14.74
N ALA A 263 -14.70 1.29 -14.43
CA ALA A 263 -15.83 1.68 -13.59
C ALA A 263 -15.31 2.45 -12.34
N PRO A 264 -16.02 3.48 -11.87
CA PRO A 264 -15.55 4.32 -10.78
C PRO A 264 -15.10 3.56 -9.53
N LEU A 265 -15.77 2.45 -9.18
CA LEU A 265 -15.39 1.60 -8.05
C LEU A 265 -14.08 0.83 -8.29
N ALA A 266 -13.84 0.35 -9.50
CA ALA A 266 -12.63 -0.39 -9.84
C ALA A 266 -11.38 0.48 -9.88
N ARG A 267 -11.54 1.80 -10.10
CA ARG A 267 -10.44 2.74 -10.34
C ARG A 267 -9.36 2.75 -9.26
N HIS A 268 -9.76 2.62 -8.00
CA HIS A 268 -8.85 2.64 -6.84
C HIS A 268 -8.98 1.40 -5.97
N ALA A 269 -9.72 0.40 -6.45
CA ALA A 269 -9.91 -0.83 -5.72
C ALA A 269 -8.62 -1.66 -5.72
N ILE A 270 -8.26 -2.17 -4.54
CA ILE A 270 -7.05 -2.99 -4.36
C ILE A 270 -7.41 -4.25 -3.59
N ALA A 271 -6.92 -5.40 -4.07
CA ALA A 271 -6.95 -6.66 -3.33
C ALA A 271 -5.55 -7.23 -3.12
N CYS A 272 -5.37 -7.97 -2.05
CA CYS A 272 -4.18 -8.79 -1.89
C CYS A 272 -4.36 -10.14 -2.61
N PRO A 273 -3.27 -10.87 -2.94
CA PRO A 273 -3.36 -12.16 -3.64
C PRO A 273 -4.21 -13.22 -2.93
N ALA A 274 -4.21 -13.24 -1.60
CA ALA A 274 -4.96 -14.15 -0.75
C ALA A 274 -4.86 -15.63 -1.14
N LEU A 275 -5.90 -16.43 -0.89
CA LEU A 275 -5.91 -17.85 -1.27
C LEU A 275 -6.03 -18.01 -2.80
N PRO A 276 -5.44 -19.07 -3.39
CA PRO A 276 -4.56 -20.07 -2.80
C PRO A 276 -3.09 -19.64 -2.74
N THR A 277 -2.75 -18.45 -3.22
CA THR A 277 -1.38 -17.99 -3.40
C THR A 277 -0.67 -17.71 -2.06
N CYS A 278 -1.40 -17.16 -1.08
CA CYS A 278 -0.85 -16.73 0.20
C CYS A 278 -1.20 -17.71 1.33
N GLY A 279 -0.18 -18.41 1.88
CA GLY A 279 -0.36 -19.33 3.01
C GLY A 279 -0.77 -18.67 4.35
N LEU A 280 -0.81 -17.33 4.42
CA LEU A 280 -1.29 -16.59 5.58
C LEU A 280 -2.75 -16.13 5.44
N ALA A 281 -3.35 -16.31 4.27
CA ALA A 281 -4.72 -15.89 4.02
C ALA A 281 -5.71 -16.83 4.71
N ILE A 282 -6.79 -16.25 5.23
CA ILE A 282 -7.89 -16.96 5.89
C ILE A 282 -9.00 -17.21 4.88
N THR A 283 -9.16 -16.30 3.93
CA THR A 283 -10.16 -16.36 2.87
C THR A 283 -9.63 -15.75 1.57
N GLU A 284 -10.47 -15.70 0.55
CA GLU A 284 -10.16 -15.14 -0.77
C GLU A 284 -10.18 -13.59 -0.74
N SER A 285 -9.60 -12.95 -1.74
CA SER A 285 -9.64 -11.50 -1.92
C SER A 285 -9.55 -11.13 -3.41
N GLU A 286 -8.42 -11.36 -4.04
CA GLU A 286 -8.12 -10.95 -5.41
C GLU A 286 -9.14 -11.43 -6.44
N ARG A 287 -9.49 -12.73 -6.41
CA ARG A 287 -10.35 -13.32 -7.44
C ARG A 287 -11.83 -13.02 -7.25
N ILE A 288 -12.23 -12.59 -6.06
CA ILE A 288 -13.62 -12.24 -5.78
C ILE A 288 -13.87 -10.73 -5.75
N LEU A 289 -12.81 -9.89 -5.69
CA LEU A 289 -12.98 -8.45 -5.74
C LEU A 289 -13.75 -7.96 -6.99
N PRO A 290 -13.53 -8.50 -8.21
CA PRO A 290 -14.31 -8.07 -9.38
C PRO A 290 -15.81 -8.24 -9.17
N ASP A 291 -16.27 -9.42 -8.70
CA ASP A 291 -17.69 -9.69 -8.39
C ASP A 291 -18.23 -8.73 -7.33
N VAL A 292 -17.46 -8.48 -6.27
CA VAL A 292 -17.82 -7.52 -5.21
C VAL A 292 -18.03 -6.12 -5.78
N LEU A 293 -17.14 -5.66 -6.67
CA LEU A 293 -17.25 -4.34 -7.29
C LEU A 293 -18.48 -4.24 -8.21
N ASP A 294 -18.75 -5.27 -9.01
CA ASP A 294 -19.92 -5.31 -9.91
C ASP A 294 -21.23 -5.28 -9.12
N ARG A 295 -21.32 -6.02 -8.03
CA ARG A 295 -22.47 -6.06 -7.11
C ARG A 295 -22.69 -4.70 -6.44
N LEU A 296 -21.61 -4.09 -5.91
CA LEU A 296 -21.69 -2.75 -5.30
C LEU A 296 -22.06 -1.67 -6.32
N ASP A 297 -21.51 -1.72 -7.53
CA ASP A 297 -21.83 -0.78 -8.59
C ASP A 297 -23.30 -0.91 -9.03
N ALA A 298 -23.82 -2.14 -9.15
CA ALA A 298 -25.24 -2.40 -9.39
C ALA A 298 -26.13 -1.86 -8.24
N GLN A 299 -25.71 -1.99 -7.00
CA GLN A 299 -26.41 -1.44 -5.83
C GLN A 299 -26.42 0.09 -5.85
N LEU A 300 -25.27 0.74 -6.10
CA LEU A 300 -25.21 2.20 -6.19
C LEU A 300 -26.11 2.73 -7.31
N ARG A 301 -26.10 2.10 -8.48
CA ARG A 301 -27.03 2.45 -9.59
C ARG A 301 -28.49 2.28 -9.21
N ARG A 302 -28.88 1.16 -8.59
CA ARG A 302 -30.25 0.91 -8.10
C ARG A 302 -30.70 1.96 -7.10
N LEU A 303 -29.77 2.41 -6.24
CA LEU A 303 -30.02 3.45 -5.26
C LEU A 303 -29.87 4.87 -5.84
N GLU A 304 -29.58 5.02 -7.13
CA GLU A 304 -29.32 6.31 -7.80
C GLU A 304 -28.25 7.15 -7.08
N ILE A 305 -27.16 6.51 -6.71
CA ILE A 305 -25.99 7.15 -6.12
C ILE A 305 -24.91 7.27 -7.20
N GLU A 306 -24.67 8.48 -7.69
CA GLU A 306 -23.71 8.73 -8.77
C GLU A 306 -22.24 8.75 -8.29
N LYS A 307 -22.02 8.83 -7.00
CA LYS A 307 -20.68 8.89 -6.42
C LYS A 307 -20.09 7.51 -6.20
N SER A 308 -18.81 7.41 -6.48
CA SER A 308 -17.99 6.24 -6.14
C SER A 308 -17.49 6.31 -4.70
N LEU A 309 -17.03 5.18 -4.20
CA LEU A 309 -16.34 5.05 -2.92
C LEU A 309 -15.09 4.18 -3.08
N LEU A 310 -14.13 4.35 -2.19
CA LEU A 310 -12.87 3.60 -2.20
C LEU A 310 -13.04 2.25 -1.52
N VAL A 311 -12.92 1.17 -2.30
CA VAL A 311 -13.05 -0.21 -1.83
C VAL A 311 -11.70 -0.90 -1.78
N ARG A 312 -11.38 -1.57 -0.67
CA ARG A 312 -10.19 -2.42 -0.55
C ARG A 312 -10.51 -3.75 0.15
N MET A 313 -9.81 -4.81 -0.28
CA MET A 313 -10.09 -6.15 0.22
C MET A 313 -8.81 -6.92 0.55
N THR A 314 -8.81 -7.66 1.66
CA THR A 314 -7.69 -8.54 2.04
C THR A 314 -8.19 -9.86 2.59
N GLY A 315 -7.45 -10.93 2.31
CA GLY A 315 -7.77 -12.28 2.79
C GLY A 315 -7.41 -12.53 4.26
N CYS A 316 -6.81 -11.58 4.96
CA CYS A 316 -6.48 -11.69 6.39
C CYS A 316 -6.14 -10.31 7.00
N PRO A 317 -6.05 -10.19 8.36
CA PRO A 317 -5.75 -8.93 9.04
C PRO A 317 -4.34 -8.35 8.81
N ASN A 318 -3.44 -9.04 8.12
CA ASN A 318 -2.13 -8.48 7.74
C ASN A 318 -2.24 -7.20 6.90
N GLY A 319 -3.41 -6.96 6.26
CA GLY A 319 -3.74 -5.70 5.63
C GLY A 319 -2.84 -5.33 4.44
N CYS A 320 -2.44 -6.31 3.62
CA CYS A 320 -1.49 -6.09 2.52
C CYS A 320 -2.01 -5.12 1.45
N ALA A 321 -3.33 -5.08 1.19
CA ALA A 321 -3.98 -4.10 0.33
C ALA A 321 -4.33 -2.79 1.06
N ARG A 322 -3.81 -2.56 2.24
CA ARG A 322 -4.04 -1.36 3.07
C ARG A 322 -5.54 -1.08 3.31
N PRO A 323 -6.35 -2.11 3.72
CA PRO A 323 -7.80 -2.00 3.79
C PRO A 323 -8.25 -0.93 4.78
N TYR A 324 -7.53 -0.76 5.87
CA TYR A 324 -7.86 0.19 6.93
C TYR A 324 -7.78 1.67 6.52
N MET A 325 -7.35 1.97 5.29
CA MET A 325 -7.35 3.32 4.71
C MET A 325 -8.56 3.56 3.79
N ALA A 326 -9.33 2.53 3.46
CA ALA A 326 -10.44 2.61 2.52
C ALA A 326 -11.74 3.13 3.18
N GLU A 327 -12.60 3.73 2.39
CA GLU A 327 -13.93 4.15 2.83
C GLU A 327 -14.81 2.93 3.18
N LEU A 328 -14.61 1.83 2.42
CA LEU A 328 -15.17 0.51 2.65
C LEU A 328 -14.08 -0.54 2.51
N ALA A 329 -13.87 -1.35 3.54
CA ALA A 329 -12.92 -2.45 3.46
C ALA A 329 -13.49 -3.76 3.97
N LEU A 330 -13.09 -4.83 3.28
CA LEU A 330 -13.37 -6.22 3.64
C LEU A 330 -12.07 -6.90 4.06
N VAL A 331 -12.01 -7.33 5.31
CA VAL A 331 -10.82 -7.97 5.90
C VAL A 331 -11.14 -9.39 6.30
N GLY A 332 -10.50 -10.37 5.68
CA GLY A 332 -10.77 -11.80 5.93
C GLY A 332 -10.65 -12.18 7.40
N ASN A 333 -11.70 -12.79 7.95
CA ASN A 333 -11.81 -13.21 9.34
C ASN A 333 -12.32 -14.67 9.52
N GLY A 334 -12.68 -15.32 8.45
CA GLY A 334 -13.14 -16.71 8.40
C GLY A 334 -13.37 -17.15 6.97
N VAL A 335 -13.71 -18.41 6.75
CA VAL A 335 -13.99 -18.94 5.40
C VAL A 335 -15.22 -18.21 4.83
N ASN A 336 -15.03 -17.48 3.73
CA ASN A 336 -16.04 -16.62 3.09
C ASN A 336 -16.69 -15.59 4.04
N GLN A 337 -15.96 -15.19 5.09
CA GLN A 337 -16.40 -14.20 6.08
C GLN A 337 -15.34 -13.10 6.20
N TYR A 338 -15.83 -11.87 6.36
CA TYR A 338 -14.99 -10.68 6.43
C TYR A 338 -15.40 -9.78 7.58
N GLN A 339 -14.43 -9.11 8.18
CA GLN A 339 -14.74 -7.91 8.95
C GLN A 339 -15.11 -6.79 7.98
N LEU A 340 -16.15 -6.03 8.29
CA LEU A 340 -16.48 -4.80 7.59
C LEU A 340 -15.87 -3.61 8.32
N TRP A 341 -15.00 -2.89 7.62
CA TRP A 341 -14.35 -1.68 8.10
C TRP A 341 -14.83 -0.49 7.28
N LEU A 342 -15.23 0.60 7.96
CA LEU A 342 -15.78 1.80 7.33
C LEU A 342 -15.12 3.06 7.88
N GLY A 343 -15.15 4.17 7.10
CA GLY A 343 -14.76 5.49 7.57
C GLY A 343 -13.34 5.92 7.24
N GLY A 344 -12.57 5.16 6.47
CA GLY A 344 -11.40 5.71 5.79
C GLY A 344 -11.80 6.85 4.85
N THR A 345 -10.85 7.66 4.41
CA THR A 345 -11.14 8.85 3.59
C THR A 345 -10.48 8.76 2.22
N PRO A 346 -11.03 9.40 1.16
CA PRO A 346 -10.46 9.36 -0.18
C PRO A 346 -9.04 9.89 -0.29
N ASN A 347 -8.63 10.74 0.64
CA ASN A 347 -7.27 11.27 0.71
C ASN A 347 -6.32 10.38 1.53
N LEU A 348 -6.81 9.25 2.07
CA LEU A 348 -6.04 8.25 2.81
C LEU A 348 -5.34 8.83 4.06
N GLN A 349 -6.03 9.67 4.81
CA GLN A 349 -5.51 10.29 6.02
C GLN A 349 -6.22 9.86 7.31
N VAL A 350 -7.31 9.11 7.20
CA VAL A 350 -8.10 8.63 8.34
C VAL A 350 -8.21 7.12 8.27
N LEU A 351 -8.03 6.45 9.40
CA LEU A 351 -8.25 5.01 9.49
C LEU A 351 -9.74 4.69 9.55
N ALA A 352 -10.15 3.68 8.81
CA ALA A 352 -11.43 3.01 8.98
C ALA A 352 -11.52 2.31 10.34
N ARG A 353 -12.74 2.06 10.80
CA ARG A 353 -13.05 1.35 12.04
C ARG A 353 -13.87 0.08 11.76
N PRO A 354 -13.71 -0.99 12.56
CA PRO A 354 -14.50 -2.20 12.39
C PRO A 354 -15.92 -1.97 12.90
N TYR A 355 -16.93 -2.40 12.13
CA TYR A 355 -18.35 -2.32 12.52
C TYR A 355 -19.05 -3.69 12.50
N VAL A 356 -18.56 -4.62 11.68
CA VAL A 356 -19.06 -5.99 11.64
C VAL A 356 -17.89 -6.96 11.71
N GLU A 357 -17.91 -7.88 12.66
CA GLU A 357 -16.81 -8.83 12.86
C GLU A 357 -16.88 -10.04 11.91
N LYS A 358 -18.07 -10.49 11.56
CA LYS A 358 -18.28 -11.70 10.75
C LYS A 358 -19.38 -11.48 9.71
N LEU A 359 -19.06 -10.75 8.65
CA LEU A 359 -19.96 -10.53 7.53
C LEU A 359 -19.78 -11.64 6.48
N PRO A 360 -20.78 -12.50 6.25
CA PRO A 360 -20.81 -13.36 5.09
C PRO A 360 -20.90 -12.51 3.81
N LEU A 361 -20.09 -12.80 2.81
CA LEU A 361 -20.02 -11.96 1.60
C LEU A 361 -21.37 -11.85 0.87
N LYS A 362 -22.23 -12.85 0.97
CA LYS A 362 -23.58 -12.85 0.37
C LYS A 362 -24.50 -11.78 0.97
N ASP A 363 -24.23 -11.32 2.19
CA ASP A 363 -25.07 -10.37 2.94
C ASP A 363 -24.55 -8.92 2.82
N LEU A 364 -23.52 -8.69 1.97
CA LEU A 364 -22.82 -7.40 1.87
C LEU A 364 -23.77 -6.27 1.49
N GLU A 365 -24.56 -6.44 0.43
CA GLU A 365 -25.44 -5.38 -0.08
C GLU A 365 -26.54 -5.04 0.92
N GLN A 366 -27.14 -6.06 1.54
CA GLN A 366 -28.16 -5.87 2.56
C GLN A 366 -27.61 -5.11 3.78
N THR A 367 -26.37 -5.42 4.15
CA THR A 367 -25.71 -4.76 5.28
C THR A 367 -25.37 -3.30 4.96
N LEU A 368 -24.97 -2.99 3.73
CA LEU A 368 -24.57 -1.63 3.34
C LEU A 368 -25.74 -0.72 2.98
N GLU A 369 -26.89 -1.26 2.56
CA GLU A 369 -28.00 -0.48 2.02
C GLU A 369 -28.49 0.64 2.95
N PRO A 370 -28.71 0.44 4.25
CA PRO A 370 -29.14 1.51 5.15
C PRO A 370 -28.09 2.66 5.24
N LEU A 371 -26.81 2.34 5.22
CA LEU A 371 -25.73 3.31 5.26
C LEU A 371 -25.64 4.12 3.95
N LEU A 372 -25.80 3.45 2.80
CA LEU A 372 -25.81 4.09 1.48
C LEU A 372 -27.04 5.00 1.34
N LEU A 373 -28.21 4.60 1.80
CA LEU A 373 -29.42 5.43 1.83
C LEU A 373 -29.26 6.64 2.74
N SER A 374 -28.65 6.49 3.91
CA SER A 374 -28.29 7.59 4.80
C SER A 374 -27.33 8.58 4.12
N TRP A 375 -26.34 8.07 3.39
CA TRP A 375 -25.41 8.90 2.61
C TRP A 375 -26.11 9.67 1.49
N LYS A 376 -26.99 9.01 0.73
CA LYS A 376 -27.84 9.65 -0.28
C LYS A 376 -28.72 10.75 0.32
N ALA A 377 -29.41 10.47 1.44
CA ALA A 377 -30.27 11.41 2.12
C ALA A 377 -29.53 12.66 2.64
N ALA A 378 -28.25 12.49 3.00
CA ALA A 378 -27.38 13.61 3.38
C ALA A 378 -26.92 14.47 2.19
N GLY A 379 -27.46 14.25 0.99
CA GLY A 379 -27.19 15.00 -0.23
C GLY A 379 -25.87 14.70 -0.90
N GLY A 380 -25.16 13.64 -0.49
CA GLY A 380 -23.95 13.14 -1.14
C GLY A 380 -22.79 14.15 -1.31
N ARG A 381 -22.79 15.29 -0.60
CA ARG A 381 -21.73 16.30 -0.74
C ARG A 381 -20.38 15.84 -0.21
N ARG A 382 -20.39 15.01 0.84
CA ARG A 382 -19.20 14.39 1.42
C ARG A 382 -18.89 13.07 0.72
N SER A 383 -17.69 12.56 0.89
CA SER A 383 -17.36 11.18 0.57
C SER A 383 -18.14 10.22 1.49
N PHE A 384 -18.21 8.95 1.12
CA PHE A 384 -18.86 7.95 1.97
C PHE A 384 -18.17 7.82 3.33
N GLY A 385 -16.84 7.73 3.34
CA GLY A 385 -16.08 7.65 4.58
C GLY A 385 -16.24 8.88 5.48
N ASP A 386 -16.25 10.10 4.92
CA ASP A 386 -16.52 11.31 5.68
C ASP A 386 -17.95 11.35 6.24
N HIS A 387 -18.92 10.77 5.52
CA HIS A 387 -20.29 10.62 6.01
C HIS A 387 -20.35 9.68 7.21
N ILE A 388 -19.73 8.50 7.12
CA ILE A 388 -19.60 7.53 8.23
C ILE A 388 -18.98 8.18 9.47
N ASN A 389 -17.86 8.90 9.28
CA ASN A 389 -17.18 9.59 10.37
C ASN A 389 -18.04 10.67 11.03
N LYS A 390 -18.90 11.35 10.25
CA LYS A 390 -19.83 12.36 10.77
C LYS A 390 -21.00 11.76 11.54
N LEU A 391 -21.51 10.61 11.12
CA LEU A 391 -22.56 9.89 11.84
C LEU A 391 -22.11 9.50 13.26
N GLY A 392 -20.86 9.06 13.38
CA GLY A 392 -20.31 8.49 14.61
C GLY A 392 -20.71 7.03 14.84
N ASP A 393 -20.00 6.37 15.75
CA ASP A 393 -20.06 4.91 15.91
C ASP A 393 -21.44 4.40 16.27
N GLN A 394 -22.15 5.05 17.19
CA GLN A 394 -23.48 4.61 17.62
C GLN A 394 -24.50 4.68 16.47
N ALA A 395 -24.54 5.80 15.75
CA ALA A 395 -25.50 5.96 14.65
C ALA A 395 -25.20 5.00 13.48
N VAL A 396 -23.93 4.68 13.23
CA VAL A 396 -23.57 3.66 12.23
C VAL A 396 -24.02 2.27 12.72
N ALA A 397 -23.79 1.93 13.98
CA ALA A 397 -24.22 0.66 14.55
C ALA A 397 -25.76 0.50 14.51
N ASP A 398 -26.50 1.57 14.78
CA ASP A 398 -27.99 1.56 14.75
C ASP A 398 -28.55 1.37 13.33
N LEU A 399 -27.79 1.72 12.29
CA LEU A 399 -28.16 1.51 10.89
C LEU A 399 -27.80 0.12 10.37
N LEU A 400 -26.90 -0.58 11.03
CA LEU A 400 -26.53 -1.93 10.62
C LEU A 400 -27.57 -2.95 11.05
N PRO A 401 -27.82 -4.02 10.26
CA PRO A 401 -28.75 -5.10 10.65
C PRO A 401 -28.32 -5.74 11.98
N ALA A 402 -29.28 -6.04 12.85
CA ALA A 402 -29.01 -6.66 14.15
C ALA A 402 -28.33 -8.05 14.09
N SER A 403 -28.27 -8.65 12.91
CA SER A 403 -27.59 -9.93 12.62
C SER A 403 -26.19 -9.76 11.98
N ALA A 404 -25.71 -8.54 11.86
CA ALA A 404 -24.43 -8.25 11.22
C ALA A 404 -23.25 -8.30 12.20
#